data_497482b3f8211eb91ba1ca10860f4536
#
_entry.id   497482b3f8211eb91ba1ca10860f4536
#
_cell.length_a   1.000
_cell.length_b   1.000
_cell.length_c   1.000
_cell.angle_alpha   90.00
_cell.angle_beta   90.00
_cell.angle_gamma   90.00
#
_symmetry.space_group_name_H-M   'P 1'
#
loop_
_entity.id
_entity.type
_entity.pdbx_description
1 polymer ?
#
loop_
_entity_poly.entity_id
_entity_poly.type
_entity_poly.pdbx_seq_one_letter_code
_entity_poly.pdbx_strand_id
1 'polypeptide(L)'
;VGSDQQVTVRLADGDQLTGQVVGADTNSDIAVVKIDRTGLPVAPLALDTQPEVGQTAVALGSPYGLAQTVTAGVVSATERALVGSDGVVRTAIQTDAPINPGNSGGALADLDGQVIGINDAIFSESGGNEGVG
;
A
#
# COMPACT_ATOMS: atom_id res chain seq x y z
N VAL A 1 11.54 0.26 0.96
CA VAL A 1 12.60 1.18 0.49
C VAL A 1 13.90 0.98 1.29
N GLY A 2 13.77 0.38 2.48
CA GLY A 2 14.92 0.06 3.32
C GLY A 2 15.76 1.31 3.69
N SER A 3 17.08 1.14 3.66
CA SER A 3 18.05 2.22 3.95
C SER A 3 18.48 3.00 2.71
N ASP A 4 17.95 2.69 1.55
CA ASP A 4 18.33 3.32 0.29
C ASP A 4 17.83 4.76 0.25
N GLN A 5 18.72 5.68 -0.13
CA GLN A 5 18.38 7.09 -0.30
C GLN A 5 17.82 7.39 -1.71
N GLN A 6 18.04 6.49 -2.65
CA GLN A 6 17.57 6.59 -4.03
C GLN A 6 16.91 5.28 -4.47
N VAL A 7 15.82 5.41 -5.21
CA VAL A 7 15.08 4.30 -5.77
C VAL A 7 14.72 4.58 -7.23
N THR A 8 14.49 3.54 -8.02
CA THR A 8 13.96 3.71 -9.38
C THR A 8 12.43 3.71 -9.30
N VAL A 9 11.84 4.79 -9.80
CA VAL A 9 10.39 4.94 -9.92
C VAL A 9 10.01 4.74 -11.39
N ARG A 10 9.15 3.77 -11.66
CA ARG A 10 8.60 3.50 -12.98
C ARG A 10 7.20 4.09 -13.08
N LEU A 11 6.97 4.93 -14.07
CA LEU A 11 5.67 5.54 -14.35
C LEU A 11 4.82 4.66 -15.26
N ALA A 12 3.53 4.99 -15.36
CA ALA A 12 2.56 4.23 -16.17
C ALA A 12 2.85 4.28 -17.68
N ASP A 13 3.51 5.35 -18.14
CA ASP A 13 3.99 5.50 -19.53
C ASP A 13 5.24 4.67 -19.84
N GLY A 14 5.83 4.02 -18.82
CA GLY A 14 7.04 3.21 -18.91
C GLY A 14 8.32 3.97 -18.61
N ASP A 15 8.26 5.29 -18.44
CA ASP A 15 9.42 6.10 -18.04
C ASP A 15 9.95 5.64 -16.68
N GLN A 16 11.27 5.64 -16.56
CA GLN A 16 11.98 5.34 -15.32
C GLN A 16 12.72 6.58 -14.84
N LEU A 17 12.47 6.97 -13.60
CA LEU A 17 13.05 8.14 -12.97
C LEU A 17 13.77 7.74 -11.69
N THR A 18 14.80 8.49 -11.33
CA THR A 18 15.42 8.37 -10.02
C THR A 18 14.54 9.10 -9.00
N GLY A 19 14.07 8.36 -8.01
CA GLY A 19 13.38 8.90 -6.85
C GLY A 19 14.33 9.07 -5.68
N GLN A 20 14.19 10.16 -4.94
CA GLN A 20 14.92 10.41 -3.69
C GLN A 20 13.99 10.15 -2.50
N VAL A 21 14.45 9.36 -1.55
CA VAL A 21 13.76 9.19 -0.27
C VAL A 21 13.97 10.46 0.55
N VAL A 22 12.90 11.24 0.71
CA VAL A 22 12.94 12.53 1.43
C VAL A 22 12.44 12.43 2.86
N GLY A 23 11.86 11.29 3.24
CA GLY A 23 11.44 10.97 4.59
C GLY A 23 11.07 9.50 4.70
N ALA A 24 11.28 8.93 5.86
CA ALA A 24 10.87 7.57 6.20
C ALA A 24 10.53 7.49 7.69
N ASP A 25 9.48 6.74 8.01
CA ASP A 25 9.12 6.38 9.36
C ASP A 25 9.08 4.85 9.47
N THR A 26 10.02 4.31 10.22
CA THR A 26 10.15 2.86 10.43
C THR A 26 9.04 2.30 11.31
N ASN A 27 8.39 3.15 12.14
CA ASN A 27 7.29 2.70 12.99
C ASN A 27 6.03 2.42 12.18
N SER A 28 5.74 3.24 11.17
CA SER A 28 4.60 3.04 10.26
C SER A 28 4.96 2.27 8.98
N ASP A 29 6.24 1.98 8.77
CA ASP A 29 6.80 1.40 7.53
C ASP A 29 6.48 2.22 6.27
N ILE A 30 6.42 3.54 6.41
CA ILE A 30 6.12 4.47 5.32
C ILE A 30 7.36 5.25 4.91
N ALA A 31 7.57 5.39 3.60
CA ALA A 31 8.58 6.27 3.04
C ALA A 31 8.00 7.22 2.00
N VAL A 32 8.49 8.45 1.99
CA VAL A 32 8.14 9.46 1.00
C VAL A 32 9.26 9.55 -0.03
N VAL A 33 8.91 9.31 -1.29
CA VAL A 33 9.84 9.35 -2.42
C VAL A 33 9.49 10.54 -3.31
N LYS A 34 10.44 11.42 -3.55
CA LYS A 34 10.32 12.56 -4.46
C LYS A 34 10.97 12.24 -5.80
N ILE A 35 10.28 12.55 -6.89
CA ILE A 35 10.80 12.49 -8.27
C ILE A 35 10.80 13.88 -8.90
N ASP A 36 11.69 14.10 -9.87
CA ASP A 36 11.76 15.35 -10.64
C ASP A 36 10.84 15.25 -11.88
N ARG A 37 9.55 15.20 -11.65
CA ARG A 37 8.50 15.18 -12.69
C ARG A 37 7.28 15.92 -12.19
N THR A 38 6.74 16.80 -13.01
CA THR A 38 5.52 17.57 -12.75
C THR A 38 4.38 17.10 -13.65
N GLY A 39 3.14 17.47 -13.30
CA GLY A 39 1.96 17.17 -14.10
C GLY A 39 1.48 15.71 -13.99
N LEU A 40 1.92 14.99 -12.97
CA LEU A 40 1.42 13.65 -12.69
C LEU A 40 0.02 13.70 -12.08
N PRO A 41 -0.85 12.73 -12.41
CA PRO A 41 -2.12 12.57 -11.69
C PRO A 41 -1.89 12.37 -10.21
N VAL A 42 -2.69 13.03 -9.39
CA VAL A 42 -2.65 12.89 -7.93
C VAL A 42 -3.82 12.02 -7.49
N ALA A 43 -3.54 10.95 -6.75
CA ALA A 43 -4.58 10.14 -6.13
C ALA A 43 -5.23 10.93 -4.97
N PRO A 44 -6.56 11.02 -4.91
CA PRO A 44 -7.23 11.64 -3.77
C PRO A 44 -7.03 10.76 -2.53
N LEU A 45 -6.77 11.40 -1.39
CA LEU A 45 -6.62 10.71 -0.10
C LEU A 45 -7.89 10.92 0.74
N ALA A 46 -8.39 9.87 1.36
CA ALA A 46 -9.54 9.91 2.26
C ALA A 46 -9.10 10.36 3.67
N LEU A 47 -8.63 11.61 3.79
CA LEU A 47 -8.07 12.14 5.04
C LEU A 47 -9.15 12.47 6.09
N ASP A 48 -10.35 12.80 5.64
CA ASP A 48 -11.44 13.28 6.51
C ASP A 48 -12.48 12.19 6.81
N THR A 49 -12.31 11.00 6.26
CA THR A 49 -13.23 9.88 6.43
C THR A 49 -12.49 8.65 6.96
N GLN A 50 -13.08 7.98 7.95
CA GLN A 50 -12.58 6.69 8.40
C GLN A 50 -13.24 5.59 7.57
N PRO A 51 -12.47 4.56 7.13
CA PRO A 51 -13.06 3.43 6.45
C PRO A 51 -14.04 2.68 7.38
N GLU A 52 -15.08 2.11 6.80
CA GLU A 52 -16.10 1.35 7.55
C GLU A 52 -15.98 -0.14 7.26
N VAL A 53 -16.21 -0.98 8.27
CA VAL A 53 -16.26 -2.44 8.10
C VAL A 53 -17.40 -2.81 7.14
N GLY A 54 -17.09 -3.64 6.14
CA GLY A 54 -17.99 -3.98 5.05
C GLY A 54 -17.91 -3.05 3.84
N GLN A 55 -17.22 -1.91 3.94
CA GLN A 55 -16.94 -1.05 2.80
C GLN A 55 -16.10 -1.80 1.77
N THR A 56 -16.39 -1.64 0.47
CA THR A 56 -15.56 -2.21 -0.59
C THR A 56 -14.17 -1.61 -0.57
N ALA A 57 -13.17 -2.48 -0.66
CA ALA A 57 -11.76 -2.11 -0.73
C ALA A 57 -11.13 -2.69 -2.00
N VAL A 58 -10.38 -1.86 -2.72
CA VAL A 58 -9.67 -2.22 -3.94
C VAL A 58 -8.18 -2.05 -3.70
N ALA A 59 -7.44 -3.15 -3.73
CA ALA A 59 -6.00 -3.12 -3.56
C ALA A 59 -5.32 -3.03 -4.92
N LEU A 60 -4.41 -2.09 -5.05
CA LEU A 60 -3.62 -1.83 -6.24
C LEU A 60 -2.17 -2.22 -5.96
N GLY A 61 -1.53 -2.91 -6.89
CA GLY A 61 -0.14 -3.31 -6.75
C GLY A 61 0.53 -3.58 -8.09
N SER A 62 1.81 -3.92 -8.05
CA SER A 62 2.59 -4.30 -9.23
C SER A 62 3.50 -5.48 -8.88
N PRO A 63 2.88 -6.65 -8.58
CA PRO A 63 3.66 -7.83 -8.18
C PRO A 63 4.56 -8.30 -9.32
N TYR A 64 5.78 -8.74 -8.97
CA TYR A 64 6.75 -9.34 -9.88
C TYR A 64 7.15 -8.47 -11.09
N GLY A 65 6.97 -7.14 -11.02
CA GLY A 65 7.24 -6.24 -12.16
C GLY A 65 6.27 -6.42 -13.32
N LEU A 66 5.20 -7.20 -13.13
CA LEU A 66 4.08 -7.30 -14.08
C LEU A 66 3.22 -6.05 -13.97
N ALA A 67 2.59 -5.66 -15.09
CA ALA A 67 1.73 -4.50 -15.12
C ALA A 67 0.58 -4.64 -14.12
N GLN A 68 0.36 -3.57 -13.37
CA GLN A 68 -0.72 -3.26 -12.45
C GLN A 68 -1.69 -4.41 -12.13
N THR A 69 -1.61 -4.94 -10.93
CA THR A 69 -2.57 -5.92 -10.41
C THR A 69 -3.60 -5.19 -9.57
N VAL A 70 -4.87 -5.53 -9.79
CA VAL A 70 -5.99 -5.02 -9.03
C VAL A 70 -6.73 -6.19 -8.41
N THR A 71 -6.94 -6.13 -7.09
CA THR A 71 -7.75 -7.09 -6.36
C THR A 71 -8.83 -6.36 -5.59
N ALA A 72 -9.96 -7.00 -5.30
CA ALA A 72 -11.06 -6.38 -4.60
C ALA A 72 -11.58 -7.29 -3.49
N GLY A 73 -12.05 -6.67 -2.43
CA GLY A 73 -12.67 -7.28 -1.28
C GLY A 73 -13.38 -6.23 -0.45
N VAL A 74 -13.42 -6.42 0.86
CA VAL A 74 -14.03 -5.48 1.80
C VAL A 74 -13.05 -5.12 2.92
N VAL A 75 -13.30 -4.02 3.59
CA VAL A 75 -12.68 -3.71 4.87
C VAL A 75 -13.25 -4.67 5.91
N SER A 76 -12.40 -5.53 6.47
CA SER A 76 -12.80 -6.55 7.46
C SER A 76 -12.65 -6.04 8.89
N ALA A 77 -11.73 -5.11 9.14
CA ALA A 77 -11.55 -4.39 10.40
C ALA A 77 -10.81 -3.07 10.17
N THR A 78 -11.01 -2.08 11.04
CA THR A 78 -10.42 -0.74 10.90
C THR A 78 -9.29 -0.46 11.89
N GLU A 79 -9.18 -1.26 12.95
CA GLU A 79 -8.20 -1.06 14.04
C GLU A 79 -7.56 -2.39 14.43
N ARG A 80 -6.99 -3.10 13.46
CA ARG A 80 -6.29 -4.36 13.75
C ARG A 80 -4.88 -4.07 14.25
N ALA A 81 -4.56 -4.55 15.45
CA ALA A 81 -3.19 -4.52 15.95
C ALA A 81 -2.35 -5.58 15.20
N LEU A 82 -1.30 -5.14 14.52
CA LEU A 82 -0.29 -5.98 13.89
C LEU A 82 1.00 -5.86 14.67
N VAL A 83 1.63 -7.01 14.97
CA VAL A 83 2.97 -7.05 15.56
C VAL A 83 3.94 -7.34 14.43
N GLY A 84 4.75 -6.35 14.07
CA GLY A 84 5.79 -6.51 13.06
C GLY A 84 6.90 -7.48 13.51
N SER A 85 7.71 -7.94 12.57
CA SER A 85 8.90 -8.78 12.87
C SER A 85 9.94 -8.05 13.72
N ASP A 86 9.86 -6.73 13.75
CA ASP A 86 10.65 -5.81 14.60
C ASP A 86 10.09 -5.66 16.02
N GLY A 87 8.96 -6.33 16.34
CA GLY A 87 8.25 -6.24 17.62
C GLY A 87 7.41 -4.96 17.80
N VAL A 88 7.35 -4.10 16.79
CA VAL A 88 6.54 -2.87 16.85
C VAL A 88 5.08 -3.22 16.58
N VAL A 89 4.18 -2.71 17.42
CA VAL A 89 2.72 -2.85 17.24
C VAL A 89 2.23 -1.68 16.39
N ARG A 90 1.61 -2.01 15.26
CA ARG A 90 0.99 -1.03 14.35
C ARG A 90 -0.51 -1.25 14.32
N THR A 91 -1.27 -0.18 14.13
CA THR A 91 -2.71 -0.28 13.87
C THR A 91 -2.93 -0.23 12.37
N ALA A 92 -3.67 -1.21 11.84
CA ALA A 92 -3.90 -1.34 10.40
C ALA A 92 -5.38 -1.57 10.08
N ILE A 93 -5.73 -1.24 8.84
CA ILE A 93 -6.99 -1.66 8.20
C ILE A 93 -6.79 -3.10 7.74
N GLN A 94 -7.71 -3.99 8.10
CA GLN A 94 -7.73 -5.35 7.58
C GLN A 94 -8.67 -5.44 6.38
N THR A 95 -8.26 -6.18 5.36
CA THR A 95 -9.11 -6.47 4.17
C THR A 95 -9.00 -7.94 3.78
N ASP A 96 -10.04 -8.48 3.15
CA ASP A 96 -10.01 -9.78 2.49
C ASP A 96 -9.69 -9.66 0.98
N ALA A 97 -9.51 -8.43 0.47
CA ALA A 97 -8.92 -8.24 -0.85
C ALA A 97 -7.57 -8.97 -0.92
N PRO A 98 -7.32 -9.80 -1.94
CA PRO A 98 -6.08 -10.55 -2.06
C PRO A 98 -4.83 -9.65 -2.06
N ILE A 99 -4.07 -9.67 -0.97
CA ILE A 99 -2.77 -9.02 -0.85
C ILE A 99 -1.70 -10.12 -0.97
N ASN A 100 -0.71 -9.90 -1.81
CA ASN A 100 0.39 -10.82 -2.04
C ASN A 100 1.71 -10.03 -2.16
N PRO A 101 2.87 -10.71 -2.05
CA PRO A 101 4.16 -10.07 -2.30
C PRO A 101 4.19 -9.31 -3.63
N GLY A 102 4.59 -8.04 -3.57
CA GLY A 102 4.58 -7.10 -4.70
C GLY A 102 3.41 -6.11 -4.70
N ASN A 103 2.39 -6.31 -3.84
CA ASN A 103 1.37 -5.29 -3.60
C ASN A 103 1.82 -4.25 -2.56
N SER A 104 2.80 -4.59 -1.71
CA SER A 104 3.33 -3.69 -0.66
C SER A 104 3.76 -2.34 -1.23
N GLY A 105 3.32 -1.26 -0.58
CA GLY A 105 3.51 0.12 -1.03
C GLY A 105 2.47 0.60 -2.04
N GLY A 106 1.62 -0.30 -2.58
CA GLY A 106 0.49 0.06 -3.43
C GLY A 106 -0.69 0.61 -2.62
N ALA A 107 -1.62 1.26 -3.29
CA ALA A 107 -2.79 1.85 -2.65
C ALA A 107 -3.85 0.79 -2.30
N LEU A 108 -4.51 0.98 -1.16
CA LEU A 108 -5.83 0.45 -0.87
C LEU A 108 -6.83 1.59 -1.07
N ALA A 109 -7.77 1.43 -2.00
CA ALA A 109 -8.72 2.48 -2.36
C ALA A 109 -10.16 2.04 -2.12
N ASP A 110 -11.05 3.00 -1.97
CA ASP A 110 -12.50 2.78 -1.97
C ASP A 110 -13.08 2.82 -3.40
N LEU A 111 -14.43 2.71 -3.52
CA LEU A 111 -15.11 2.76 -4.82
C LEU A 111 -15.14 4.16 -5.46
N ASP A 112 -14.90 5.20 -4.69
CA ASP A 112 -14.78 6.58 -5.20
C ASP A 112 -13.36 6.88 -5.69
N GLY A 113 -12.45 5.90 -5.60
CA GLY A 113 -11.05 6.00 -5.99
C GLY A 113 -10.20 6.79 -5.01
N GLN A 114 -10.68 6.99 -3.78
CA GLN A 114 -9.90 7.62 -2.73
C GLN A 114 -9.03 6.60 -2.03
N VAL A 115 -7.79 6.96 -1.75
CA VAL A 115 -6.85 6.09 -1.02
C VAL A 115 -7.20 6.10 0.46
N ILE A 116 -7.60 4.94 0.99
CA ILE A 116 -7.95 4.71 2.38
C ILE A 116 -6.81 4.05 3.17
N GLY A 117 -5.79 3.52 2.47
CA GLY A 117 -4.64 2.88 3.09
C GLY A 117 -3.52 2.59 2.09
N ILE A 118 -2.41 2.08 2.61
CA ILE A 118 -1.27 1.59 1.83
C ILE A 118 -1.09 0.12 2.18
N ASN A 119 -0.99 -0.73 1.14
CA ASN A 119 -0.79 -2.17 1.33
C ASN A 119 0.59 -2.41 1.96
N ASP A 120 0.62 -3.13 3.07
CA ASP A 120 1.86 -3.40 3.82
C ASP A 120 2.12 -4.92 3.91
N ALA A 121 1.26 -5.65 4.61
CA ALA A 121 1.52 -7.02 5.01
C ALA A 121 0.28 -7.91 4.87
N ILE A 122 0.52 -9.22 4.97
CA ILE A 122 -0.51 -10.24 5.11
C ILE A 122 -0.30 -11.00 6.41
N PHE A 123 -1.37 -11.47 7.02
CA PHE A 123 -1.30 -12.53 8.01
C PHE A 123 -1.48 -13.86 7.28
N SER A 124 -0.43 -14.66 7.23
CA SER A 124 -0.43 -15.93 6.49
C SER A 124 0.52 -16.94 7.11
N GLU A 125 0.07 -18.16 7.23
CA GLU A 125 0.90 -19.32 7.64
C GLU A 125 1.62 -19.91 6.43
N SER A 126 1.04 -19.80 5.23
CA SER A 126 1.58 -20.36 3.98
C SER A 126 2.48 -19.39 3.20
N GLY A 127 2.50 -18.11 3.58
CA GLY A 127 3.23 -17.05 2.87
C GLY A 127 2.47 -16.43 1.67
N GLY A 128 1.23 -16.87 1.44
CA GLY A 128 0.32 -16.32 0.43
C GLY A 128 -0.95 -15.73 1.04
N ASN A 129 -1.82 -15.14 0.22
CA ASN A 129 -3.08 -14.59 0.70
C ASN A 129 -4.00 -15.70 1.26
N GLU A 130 -4.45 -15.53 2.49
CA GLU A 130 -5.41 -16.40 3.20
C GLU A 130 -6.69 -15.63 3.58
N GLY A 131 -6.99 -14.50 2.91
CA GLY A 131 -8.13 -13.64 3.19
C GLY A 131 -7.91 -12.66 4.34
N VAL A 132 -6.66 -12.47 4.74
CA VAL A 132 -6.27 -11.51 5.79
C VAL A 132 -5.08 -10.71 5.29
N GLY A 133 -5.38 -9.54 4.73
CA GLY A 133 -4.40 -8.56 4.27
C GLY A 133 -4.52 -7.26 5.02
#